data_2b3e28a03dd7c6cc9560543acb894896
#
_entry.id   2b3e28a03dd7c6cc9560543acb894896
#
_cell.length_a   1.000
_cell.length_b   1.000
_cell.length_c   1.000
_cell.angle_alpha   90.00
_cell.angle_beta   90.00
_cell.angle_gamma   90.00
#
_symmetry.space_group_name_H-M   'P 1'
#
loop_
_entity.id
_entity.type
_entity.pdbx_description
1 polymer ?
#
loop_
_entity_poly.entity_id
_entity_poly.type
_entity_poly.pdbx_seq_one_letter_code
_entity_poly.pdbx_strand_id
1 'polypeptide(L)'
;MKIYIIRHGETNGNLRGVLQGWTDEPLNSKGRKLAQITGKCLASIGFDIAISSPLSRAYETCEIVLRENRNPVPTIEVDDRLKEINFGCWENLGITKKNYQIPNKNFNLFYTNPFLLENSYDGESVCDVCHRTEDIYLELISKPRYRDKNILLATHGFALRCLLRQVYEDKTDFWHGKIPDNCAVNIIDVVDGKGTLIGDDLIYYDKTLAVNPYTPI
;
A
#
# COMPACT_ATOMS: atom_id res chain seq x y z
N MET A 1 15.20 12.94 6.31
CA MET A 1 13.75 12.85 6.06
C MET A 1 13.33 11.40 6.19
N LYS A 2 12.15 11.11 6.78
CA LYS A 2 11.64 9.73 6.82
C LYS A 2 10.25 9.64 6.19
N ILE A 3 10.05 8.60 5.37
CA ILE A 3 8.77 8.32 4.73
C ILE A 3 8.23 7.01 5.33
N TYR A 4 7.08 7.09 6.00
CA TYR A 4 6.36 5.96 6.57
C TYR A 4 5.22 5.61 5.62
N ILE A 5 5.25 4.43 5.02
CA ILE A 5 4.28 3.99 4.03
C ILE A 5 3.43 2.90 4.66
N ILE A 6 2.13 3.12 4.79
CA ILE A 6 1.20 2.15 5.37
C ILE A 6 0.25 1.60 4.30
N ARG A 7 0.11 0.27 4.24
CA ARG A 7 -0.99 -0.36 3.50
C ARG A 7 -2.29 -0.18 4.26
N HIS A 8 -3.40 0.07 3.57
CA HIS A 8 -4.73 0.17 4.17
C HIS A 8 -5.09 -1.03 5.06
N GLY A 9 -5.98 -0.81 6.04
CA GLY A 9 -6.54 -1.84 6.90
C GLY A 9 -7.43 -2.85 6.14
N GLU A 10 -7.88 -3.90 6.83
CA GLU A 10 -8.71 -4.94 6.23
C GLU A 10 -10.08 -4.41 5.79
N THR A 11 -10.53 -4.87 4.61
CA THR A 11 -11.88 -4.66 4.06
C THR A 11 -12.65 -5.98 3.99
N ASN A 12 -13.96 -5.94 3.73
CA ASN A 12 -14.70 -7.17 3.44
C ASN A 12 -14.26 -7.83 2.13
N GLY A 13 -13.78 -7.05 1.15
CA GLY A 13 -13.20 -7.60 -0.08
C GLY A 13 -11.94 -8.42 0.18
N ASN A 14 -11.08 -7.98 1.13
CA ASN A 14 -9.94 -8.81 1.56
C ASN A 14 -10.42 -10.14 2.14
N LEU A 15 -11.45 -10.15 3.00
CA LEU A 15 -12.00 -11.38 3.56
C LEU A 15 -12.61 -12.30 2.50
N ARG A 16 -13.30 -11.75 1.52
CA ARG A 16 -13.88 -12.52 0.40
C ARG A 16 -12.81 -13.02 -0.57
N GLY A 17 -11.59 -12.47 -0.53
CA GLY A 17 -10.53 -12.79 -1.47
C GLY A 17 -10.90 -12.39 -2.90
N VAL A 18 -11.27 -11.13 -3.09
CA VAL A 18 -11.55 -10.54 -4.40
C VAL A 18 -10.53 -9.46 -4.75
N LEU A 19 -10.33 -9.21 -6.05
CA LEU A 19 -9.53 -8.09 -6.51
C LEU A 19 -10.20 -6.77 -6.12
N GLN A 20 -9.44 -5.90 -5.48
CA GLN A 20 -9.87 -4.56 -5.12
C GLN A 20 -8.87 -3.56 -5.71
N GLY A 21 -9.16 -3.08 -6.89
CA GLY A 21 -8.41 -2.00 -7.51
C GLY A 21 -8.98 -0.64 -7.11
N TRP A 22 -9.69 0.00 -8.02
CA TRP A 22 -10.34 1.29 -7.80
C TRP A 22 -11.75 1.17 -7.21
N THR A 23 -12.32 -0.03 -7.12
CA THR A 23 -13.55 -0.24 -6.34
C THR A 23 -13.35 0.27 -4.93
N ASP A 24 -14.18 1.22 -4.52
CA ASP A 24 -14.06 1.89 -3.23
C ASP A 24 -14.88 1.18 -2.15
N GLU A 25 -14.25 0.25 -1.47
CA GLU A 25 -14.82 -0.48 -0.34
C GLU A 25 -14.18 -0.02 0.98
N PRO A 26 -14.97 0.36 2.00
CA PRO A 26 -14.46 0.88 3.27
C PRO A 26 -13.79 -0.20 4.12
N LEU A 27 -13.07 0.22 5.16
CA LEU A 27 -12.54 -0.67 6.18
C LEU A 27 -13.68 -1.44 6.88
N ASN A 28 -13.43 -2.70 7.21
CA ASN A 28 -14.27 -3.43 8.15
C ASN A 28 -13.87 -3.13 9.61
N SER A 29 -14.59 -3.67 10.58
CA SER A 29 -14.32 -3.44 12.01
C SER A 29 -12.93 -3.90 12.43
N LYS A 30 -12.43 -4.98 11.85
CA LYS A 30 -11.10 -5.48 12.13
C LYS A 30 -10.02 -4.58 11.51
N GLY A 31 -10.22 -4.12 10.27
CA GLY A 31 -9.31 -3.17 9.61
C GLY A 31 -9.11 -1.90 10.42
N ARG A 32 -10.21 -1.33 10.95
CA ARG A 32 -10.16 -0.17 11.87
C ARG A 32 -9.36 -0.47 13.13
N LYS A 33 -9.56 -1.65 13.72
CA LYS A 33 -8.81 -2.06 14.92
C LYS A 33 -7.32 -2.24 14.65
N LEU A 34 -6.94 -2.83 13.51
CA LEU A 34 -5.53 -2.97 13.10
C LEU A 34 -4.88 -1.61 12.88
N ALA A 35 -5.57 -0.68 12.19
CA ALA A 35 -5.11 0.68 11.99
C ALA A 35 -4.92 1.42 13.32
N GLN A 36 -5.83 1.23 14.28
CA GLN A 36 -5.72 1.82 15.61
C GLN A 36 -4.51 1.28 16.40
N ILE A 37 -4.27 -0.03 16.36
CA ILE A 37 -3.10 -0.65 17.02
C ILE A 37 -1.81 -0.09 16.41
N THR A 38 -1.72 -0.06 15.08
CA THR A 38 -0.57 0.50 14.36
C THR A 38 -0.36 1.96 14.70
N GLY A 39 -1.43 2.77 14.72
CA GLY A 39 -1.37 4.18 15.10
C GLY A 39 -0.84 4.39 16.52
N LYS A 40 -1.26 3.58 17.50
CA LYS A 40 -0.74 3.63 18.88
C LYS A 40 0.76 3.36 18.95
N CYS A 41 1.26 2.42 18.14
CA CYS A 41 2.69 2.15 18.08
C CYS A 41 3.49 3.27 17.41
N LEU A 42 2.88 4.00 16.49
CA LEU A 42 3.46 5.16 15.82
C LEU A 42 3.17 6.49 16.55
N ALA A 43 2.47 6.47 17.69
CA ALA A 43 1.94 7.66 18.38
C ALA A 43 3.01 8.69 18.80
N SER A 44 4.25 8.27 19.02
CA SER A 44 5.36 9.16 19.38
C SER A 44 6.05 9.82 18.19
N ILE A 45 5.74 9.40 16.97
CA ILE A 45 6.35 9.94 15.75
C ILE A 45 5.59 11.22 15.38
N GLY A 46 6.27 12.37 15.40
CA GLY A 46 5.70 13.61 14.89
C GLY A 46 5.65 13.57 13.37
N PHE A 47 4.46 13.37 12.80
CA PHE A 47 4.26 13.49 11.35
C PHE A 47 4.06 14.95 10.97
N ASP A 48 4.88 15.44 10.05
CA ASP A 48 4.77 16.82 9.53
C ASP A 48 3.79 16.89 8.36
N ILE A 49 3.69 15.81 7.59
CA ILE A 49 2.89 15.72 6.36
C ILE A 49 2.22 14.35 6.32
N ALA A 50 0.98 14.32 5.86
CA ALA A 50 0.24 13.10 5.59
C ALA A 50 -0.35 13.16 4.18
N ILE A 51 -0.11 12.12 3.38
CA ILE A 51 -0.62 12.01 2.00
C ILE A 51 -1.30 10.64 1.87
N SER A 52 -2.48 10.61 1.31
CA SER A 52 -3.24 9.36 1.16
C SER A 52 -3.76 9.17 -0.26
N SER A 53 -3.86 7.91 -0.66
CA SER A 53 -4.77 7.54 -1.74
C SER A 53 -6.17 8.07 -1.44
N PRO A 54 -6.94 8.52 -2.45
CA PRO A 54 -8.33 8.96 -2.28
C PRO A 54 -9.29 7.83 -1.92
N LEU A 55 -8.91 6.55 -2.14
CA LEU A 55 -9.79 5.42 -1.84
C LEU A 55 -10.06 5.31 -0.34
N SER A 56 -11.33 5.19 0.03
CA SER A 56 -11.82 5.32 1.40
C SER A 56 -11.05 4.47 2.41
N ARG A 57 -10.71 3.23 2.07
CA ARG A 57 -9.95 2.31 2.93
C ARG A 57 -8.55 2.81 3.31
N ALA A 58 -7.85 3.49 2.38
CA ALA A 58 -6.53 4.05 2.64
C ALA A 58 -6.64 5.36 3.41
N TYR A 59 -7.56 6.24 3.00
CA TYR A 59 -7.82 7.50 3.65
C TYR A 59 -8.23 7.30 5.11
N GLU A 60 -9.21 6.43 5.38
CA GLU A 60 -9.67 6.10 6.73
C GLU A 60 -8.53 5.48 7.58
N THR A 61 -7.66 4.65 6.97
CA THR A 61 -6.48 4.11 7.67
C THR A 61 -5.56 5.24 8.12
N CYS A 62 -5.27 6.21 7.24
CA CYS A 62 -4.46 7.37 7.54
C CYS A 62 -5.06 8.19 8.68
N GLU A 63 -6.37 8.49 8.61
CA GLU A 63 -7.08 9.22 9.67
C GLU A 63 -6.99 8.53 11.04
N ILE A 64 -7.19 7.21 11.08
CA ILE A 64 -7.14 6.44 12.33
C ILE A 64 -5.72 6.49 12.91
N VAL A 65 -4.68 6.30 12.09
CA VAL A 65 -3.29 6.36 12.54
C VAL A 65 -2.96 7.74 13.11
N LEU A 66 -3.35 8.81 12.44
CA LEU A 66 -3.11 10.17 12.90
C LEU A 66 -3.90 10.50 14.17
N ARG A 67 -5.13 9.99 14.32
CA ARG A 67 -5.95 10.20 15.52
C ARG A 67 -5.32 9.64 16.80
N GLU A 68 -4.54 8.58 16.70
CA GLU A 68 -3.81 7.97 17.83
C GLU A 68 -2.49 8.71 18.13
N ASN A 69 -2.09 9.69 17.32
CA ASN A 69 -0.83 10.41 17.49
C ASN A 69 -0.87 11.35 18.70
N ARG A 70 0.26 11.47 19.40
CA ARG A 70 0.41 12.34 20.58
C ARG A 70 0.91 13.74 20.21
N ASN A 71 1.34 13.94 18.98
CA ASN A 71 1.81 15.20 18.44
C ASN A 71 0.68 15.88 17.65
N PRO A 72 0.77 17.19 17.37
CA PRO A 72 -0.11 17.83 16.40
C PRO A 72 -0.06 17.08 15.05
N VAL A 73 -1.23 16.84 14.47
CA VAL A 73 -1.34 16.09 13.22
C VAL A 73 -1.58 17.01 12.03
N PRO A 74 -0.97 16.70 10.86
CA PRO A 74 -1.21 17.45 9.64
C PRO A 74 -2.60 17.15 9.05
N THR A 75 -3.09 18.04 8.19
CA THR A 75 -4.20 17.75 7.30
C THR A 75 -3.76 16.70 6.27
N ILE A 76 -4.64 15.75 5.97
CA ILE A 76 -4.35 14.72 4.97
C ILE A 76 -4.50 15.32 3.57
N GLU A 77 -3.41 15.34 2.81
CA GLU A 77 -3.41 15.62 1.38
C GLU A 77 -3.81 14.36 0.62
N VAL A 78 -4.55 14.51 -0.48
CA VAL A 78 -4.98 13.38 -1.32
C VAL A 78 -4.16 13.38 -2.61
N ASP A 79 -3.64 12.20 -3.01
CA ASP A 79 -2.88 12.03 -4.23
C ASP A 79 -3.29 10.76 -4.98
N ASP A 80 -3.77 10.94 -6.21
CA ASP A 80 -4.24 9.86 -7.08
C ASP A 80 -3.12 8.87 -7.46
N ARG A 81 -1.86 9.30 -7.42
CA ARG A 81 -0.70 8.46 -7.69
C ARG A 81 -0.52 7.34 -6.66
N LEU A 82 -1.18 7.45 -5.49
CA LEU A 82 -1.18 6.44 -4.43
C LEU A 82 -2.34 5.42 -4.54
N LYS A 83 -3.24 5.52 -5.53
CA LYS A 83 -4.29 4.51 -5.75
C LYS A 83 -3.71 3.12 -6.00
N GLU A 84 -4.51 2.09 -5.72
CA GLU A 84 -4.19 0.72 -6.13
C GLU A 84 -4.19 0.59 -7.66
N ILE A 85 -3.62 -0.49 -8.19
CA ILE A 85 -3.77 -0.79 -9.61
C ILE A 85 -5.25 -0.91 -9.98
N ASN A 86 -5.65 -0.26 -11.07
CA ASN A 86 -6.98 -0.41 -11.62
C ASN A 86 -7.10 -1.76 -12.34
N PHE A 87 -7.92 -2.66 -11.81
CA PHE A 87 -8.16 -3.97 -12.42
C PHE A 87 -9.29 -3.97 -13.44
N GLY A 88 -9.89 -2.81 -13.76
CA GLY A 88 -10.93 -2.69 -14.77
C GLY A 88 -12.03 -3.73 -14.59
N CYS A 89 -12.34 -4.50 -15.64
CA CYS A 89 -13.40 -5.50 -15.62
C CYS A 89 -13.14 -6.70 -14.69
N TRP A 90 -11.93 -6.84 -14.12
CA TRP A 90 -11.64 -7.90 -13.15
C TRP A 90 -11.89 -7.49 -11.70
N GLU A 91 -12.24 -6.24 -11.44
CA GLU A 91 -12.56 -5.81 -10.09
C GLU A 91 -13.72 -6.59 -9.49
N ASN A 92 -13.62 -6.92 -8.21
CA ASN A 92 -14.54 -7.77 -7.46
C ASN A 92 -14.58 -9.24 -7.88
N LEU A 93 -13.78 -9.68 -8.84
CA LEU A 93 -13.65 -11.09 -9.15
C LEU A 93 -12.84 -11.83 -8.09
N GLY A 94 -13.25 -13.06 -7.78
CA GLY A 94 -12.59 -13.92 -6.81
C GLY A 94 -11.23 -14.42 -7.30
N ILE A 95 -10.25 -14.45 -6.38
CA ILE A 95 -8.85 -14.87 -6.64
C ILE A 95 -8.36 -15.98 -5.71
N THR A 96 -9.24 -16.56 -4.90
CA THR A 96 -8.88 -17.67 -4.02
C THR A 96 -9.16 -19.01 -4.70
N LYS A 97 -8.46 -20.07 -4.29
CA LYS A 97 -8.72 -21.45 -4.78
C LYS A 97 -10.19 -21.87 -4.72
N LYS A 98 -10.93 -21.36 -3.74
CA LYS A 98 -12.35 -21.70 -3.54
C LYS A 98 -13.30 -20.88 -4.40
N ASN A 99 -12.88 -19.70 -4.85
CA ASN A 99 -13.70 -18.75 -5.58
C ASN A 99 -12.85 -18.05 -6.66
N TYR A 100 -12.26 -18.83 -7.57
CA TYR A 100 -11.45 -18.26 -8.65
C TYR A 100 -12.32 -17.91 -9.86
N GLN A 101 -12.31 -16.65 -10.26
CA GLN A 101 -13.18 -16.12 -11.31
C GLN A 101 -12.43 -15.35 -12.41
N ILE A 102 -11.09 -15.19 -12.27
CA ILE A 102 -10.33 -14.42 -13.26
C ILE A 102 -10.27 -15.17 -14.60
N PRO A 103 -10.68 -14.54 -15.72
CA PRO A 103 -10.75 -15.22 -17.01
C PRO A 103 -9.40 -15.37 -17.73
N ASN A 104 -8.29 -15.06 -17.06
CA ASN A 104 -6.94 -15.15 -17.61
C ASN A 104 -6.18 -16.35 -17.02
N LYS A 105 -5.79 -17.29 -17.89
CA LYS A 105 -5.05 -18.51 -17.48
C LYS A 105 -3.66 -18.20 -16.90
N ASN A 106 -3.10 -17.04 -17.24
CA ASN A 106 -1.77 -16.62 -16.81
C ASN A 106 -1.81 -15.66 -15.59
N PHE A 107 -2.94 -15.54 -14.90
CA PHE A 107 -3.05 -14.63 -13.75
C PHE A 107 -2.10 -14.97 -12.61
N ASN A 108 -1.60 -16.19 -12.54
CA ASN A 108 -0.52 -16.54 -11.61
C ASN A 108 0.75 -15.68 -11.80
N LEU A 109 0.96 -15.11 -13.00
CA LEU A 109 2.04 -14.16 -13.26
C LEU A 109 1.92 -12.91 -12.38
N PHE A 110 0.71 -12.51 -11.99
CA PHE A 110 0.51 -11.41 -11.03
C PHE A 110 1.30 -11.63 -9.73
N TYR A 111 1.42 -12.89 -9.29
CA TYR A 111 2.14 -13.24 -8.06
C TYR A 111 3.60 -13.60 -8.27
N THR A 112 3.99 -14.02 -9.47
CA THR A 112 5.36 -14.51 -9.72
C THR A 112 6.21 -13.53 -10.51
N ASN A 113 5.65 -12.92 -11.55
CA ASN A 113 6.29 -11.87 -12.35
C ASN A 113 5.23 -10.98 -13.00
N PRO A 114 4.69 -9.98 -12.28
CA PRO A 114 3.57 -9.17 -12.76
C PRO A 114 3.87 -8.41 -14.05
N PHE A 115 5.14 -8.14 -14.37
CA PHE A 115 5.53 -7.48 -15.62
C PHE A 115 5.24 -8.30 -16.88
N LEU A 116 5.08 -9.62 -16.74
CA LEU A 116 4.70 -10.52 -17.84
C LEU A 116 3.19 -10.70 -17.96
N LEU A 117 2.39 -10.16 -17.03
CA LEU A 117 0.95 -10.23 -17.11
C LEU A 117 0.45 -9.25 -18.17
N GLU A 118 -0.17 -9.79 -19.22
CA GLU A 118 -0.81 -8.98 -20.25
C GLU A 118 -2.02 -8.23 -19.66
N ASN A 119 -2.13 -6.92 -19.96
CA ASN A 119 -3.28 -6.11 -19.58
C ASN A 119 -4.48 -6.49 -20.46
N SER A 120 -5.27 -7.45 -19.98
CA SER A 120 -6.50 -7.93 -20.64
C SER A 120 -7.77 -7.55 -19.86
N TYR A 121 -7.66 -6.62 -18.90
CA TYR A 121 -8.74 -6.25 -17.98
C TYR A 121 -9.23 -4.81 -18.14
N ASP A 122 -8.80 -4.12 -19.17
CA ASP A 122 -9.19 -2.72 -19.47
C ASP A 122 -8.94 -1.76 -18.28
N GLY A 123 -7.79 -1.94 -17.64
CA GLY A 123 -7.33 -1.15 -16.49
C GLY A 123 -5.89 -0.66 -16.66
N GLU A 124 -5.17 -0.45 -15.55
CA GLU A 124 -3.78 -0.03 -15.57
C GLU A 124 -2.84 -1.21 -15.84
N SER A 125 -1.78 -0.98 -16.61
CA SER A 125 -0.65 -1.91 -16.67
C SER A 125 0.22 -1.78 -15.40
N VAL A 126 1.05 -2.79 -15.15
CA VAL A 126 2.05 -2.75 -14.07
C VAL A 126 3.00 -1.55 -14.24
N CYS A 127 3.37 -1.23 -15.48
CA CYS A 127 4.25 -0.10 -15.79
C CYS A 127 3.58 1.23 -15.46
N ASP A 128 2.28 1.40 -15.71
CA ASP A 128 1.55 2.63 -15.38
C ASP A 128 1.61 2.92 -13.87
N VAL A 129 1.37 1.88 -13.04
CA VAL A 129 1.45 2.00 -11.58
C VAL A 129 2.88 2.31 -11.13
N CYS A 130 3.87 1.64 -11.72
CA CYS A 130 5.28 1.92 -11.41
C CYS A 130 5.64 3.37 -11.74
N HIS A 131 5.23 3.90 -12.90
CA HIS A 131 5.54 5.27 -13.30
C HIS A 131 4.91 6.30 -12.37
N ARG A 132 3.60 6.17 -12.04
CA ARG A 132 2.95 7.14 -11.14
C ARG A 132 3.48 7.09 -9.72
N THR A 133 3.87 5.90 -9.22
CA THR A 133 4.45 5.78 -7.88
C THR A 133 5.92 6.22 -7.83
N GLU A 134 6.69 6.07 -8.91
CA GLU A 134 8.00 6.65 -9.05
C GLU A 134 7.93 8.19 -9.08
N ASP A 135 6.96 8.75 -9.80
CA ASP A 135 6.77 10.20 -9.91
C ASP A 135 6.52 10.85 -8.54
N ILE A 136 5.62 10.28 -7.72
CA ILE A 136 5.43 10.81 -6.35
C ILE A 136 6.68 10.59 -5.49
N TYR A 137 7.39 9.46 -5.61
CA TYR A 137 8.62 9.23 -4.86
C TYR A 137 9.69 10.28 -5.19
N LEU A 138 9.93 10.53 -6.47
CA LEU A 138 10.89 11.54 -6.93
C LEU A 138 10.49 12.95 -6.47
N GLU A 139 9.21 13.27 -6.48
CA GLU A 139 8.71 14.51 -5.94
C GLU A 139 9.05 14.67 -4.45
N LEU A 140 8.77 13.63 -3.65
CA LEU A 140 9.01 13.65 -2.21
C LEU A 140 10.49 13.86 -1.86
N ILE A 141 11.40 13.20 -2.58
CA ILE A 141 12.83 13.28 -2.27
C ILE A 141 13.51 14.54 -2.83
N SER A 142 12.90 15.23 -3.81
CA SER A 142 13.52 16.38 -4.49
C SER A 142 13.00 17.73 -4.01
N LYS A 143 11.70 17.84 -3.66
CA LYS A 143 11.12 19.15 -3.32
C LYS A 143 11.51 19.64 -1.93
N PRO A 144 11.92 20.91 -1.77
CA PRO A 144 12.35 21.48 -0.48
C PRO A 144 11.31 21.38 0.64
N ARG A 145 10.00 21.38 0.30
CA ARG A 145 8.90 21.31 1.30
C ARG A 145 8.93 20.03 2.13
N TYR A 146 9.56 18.98 1.62
CA TYR A 146 9.63 17.67 2.27
C TYR A 146 10.92 17.42 3.05
N ARG A 147 11.92 18.31 2.87
CA ARG A 147 13.24 18.15 3.51
C ARG A 147 13.10 18.09 5.03
N ASP A 148 13.80 17.12 5.64
CA ASP A 148 13.85 16.90 7.10
C ASP A 148 12.51 16.60 7.76
N LYS A 149 11.51 16.20 6.97
CA LYS A 149 10.15 15.89 7.42
C LYS A 149 9.95 14.40 7.70
N ASN A 150 9.02 14.09 8.62
CA ASN A 150 8.41 12.78 8.73
C ASN A 150 7.09 12.80 7.96
N ILE A 151 7.00 11.96 6.94
CA ILE A 151 5.87 11.89 6.02
C ILE A 151 5.14 10.57 6.24
N LEU A 152 3.81 10.61 6.43
CA LEU A 152 2.96 9.43 6.42
C LEU A 152 2.31 9.31 5.04
N LEU A 153 2.51 8.17 4.36
CA LEU A 153 1.82 7.81 3.12
C LEU A 153 0.87 6.64 3.37
N ALA A 154 -0.40 6.77 3.00
CA ALA A 154 -1.36 5.67 3.05
C ALA A 154 -1.72 5.21 1.63
N THR A 155 -1.51 3.92 1.35
CA THR A 155 -1.67 3.34 0.02
C THR A 155 -2.13 1.87 0.08
N HIS A 156 -1.88 1.09 -0.96
CA HIS A 156 -2.39 -0.25 -1.20
C HIS A 156 -1.25 -1.25 -1.44
N GLY A 157 -1.61 -2.52 -1.59
CA GLY A 157 -0.61 -3.59 -1.65
C GLY A 157 0.31 -3.53 -2.87
N PHE A 158 -0.27 -3.41 -4.07
CA PHE A 158 0.51 -3.38 -5.31
C PHE A 158 1.21 -2.04 -5.51
N ALA A 159 0.49 -0.92 -5.30
CA ALA A 159 1.06 0.42 -5.41
C ALA A 159 2.23 0.64 -4.44
N LEU A 160 2.15 0.09 -3.22
CA LEU A 160 3.24 0.11 -2.24
C LEU A 160 4.49 -0.59 -2.79
N ARG A 161 4.34 -1.78 -3.36
CA ARG A 161 5.49 -2.50 -3.97
C ARG A 161 6.09 -1.73 -5.15
N CYS A 162 5.25 -1.14 -6.01
CA CYS A 162 5.73 -0.30 -7.10
C CYS A 162 6.56 0.90 -6.57
N LEU A 163 6.09 1.56 -5.50
CA LEU A 163 6.79 2.67 -4.87
C LEU A 163 8.13 2.22 -4.26
N LEU A 164 8.16 1.09 -3.54
CA LEU A 164 9.36 0.58 -2.89
C LEU A 164 10.43 0.09 -3.89
N ARG A 165 10.06 -0.19 -5.15
CA ARG A 165 11.06 -0.53 -6.19
C ARG A 165 12.16 0.53 -6.36
N GLN A 166 11.90 1.77 -5.94
CA GLN A 166 12.89 2.84 -6.00
C GLN A 166 14.03 2.65 -4.98
N VAL A 167 13.80 1.87 -3.93
CA VAL A 167 14.75 1.65 -2.83
C VAL A 167 15.17 0.20 -2.63
N TYR A 168 14.50 -0.76 -3.27
CA TYR A 168 14.94 -2.15 -3.25
C TYR A 168 16.21 -2.34 -4.08
N GLU A 169 17.20 -3.05 -3.53
CA GLU A 169 18.41 -3.44 -4.24
C GLU A 169 18.12 -4.54 -5.27
N ASP A 170 17.42 -5.60 -4.84
CA ASP A 170 16.92 -6.65 -5.73
C ASP A 170 15.56 -6.25 -6.28
N LYS A 171 15.48 -6.14 -7.62
CA LYS A 171 14.25 -5.79 -8.35
C LYS A 171 13.66 -7.00 -9.10
N THR A 172 14.24 -8.20 -8.93
CA THR A 172 13.79 -9.41 -9.63
C THR A 172 12.57 -10.04 -8.98
N ASP A 173 12.50 -10.02 -7.63
CA ASP A 173 11.29 -10.40 -6.89
C ASP A 173 10.41 -9.16 -6.65
N PHE A 174 9.33 -9.02 -7.42
CA PHE A 174 8.43 -7.87 -7.29
C PHE A 174 7.78 -7.80 -5.91
N TRP A 175 7.39 -8.94 -5.35
CA TRP A 175 6.63 -8.99 -4.10
C TRP A 175 7.50 -9.05 -2.85
N HIS A 176 8.80 -9.27 -3.00
CA HIS A 176 9.70 -9.50 -1.87
C HIS A 176 9.12 -10.53 -0.87
N GLY A 177 8.77 -11.68 -1.44
CA GLY A 177 8.24 -12.84 -0.74
C GLY A 177 6.73 -12.87 -0.55
N LYS A 178 6.03 -11.72 -0.41
CA LYS A 178 4.57 -11.71 -0.23
C LYS A 178 3.93 -10.35 -0.51
N ILE A 179 2.61 -10.37 -0.67
CA ILE A 179 1.79 -9.15 -0.59
C ILE A 179 1.85 -8.64 0.87
N PRO A 180 2.15 -7.36 1.11
CA PRO A 180 2.18 -6.78 2.46
C PRO A 180 0.90 -7.07 3.24
N ASP A 181 1.00 -7.32 4.54
CA ASP A 181 -0.18 -7.48 5.39
C ASP A 181 -0.95 -6.15 5.55
N ASN A 182 -2.25 -6.20 5.86
CA ASN A 182 -3.02 -4.99 6.14
C ASN A 182 -2.41 -4.21 7.30
N CYS A 183 -2.33 -2.89 7.18
CA CYS A 183 -1.63 -1.99 8.11
C CYS A 183 -0.13 -2.29 8.29
N ALA A 184 0.51 -3.06 7.41
CA ALA A 184 1.96 -3.15 7.37
C ALA A 184 2.57 -1.79 7.05
N VAL A 185 3.69 -1.47 7.70
CA VAL A 185 4.39 -0.20 7.59
C VAL A 185 5.78 -0.43 7.02
N ASN A 186 6.14 0.33 6.00
CA ASN A 186 7.46 0.37 5.42
C ASN A 186 8.07 1.74 5.70
N ILE A 187 9.37 1.79 5.97
CA ILE A 187 10.03 3.04 6.36
C ILE A 187 11.24 3.26 5.47
N ILE A 188 11.24 4.38 4.75
CA ILE A 188 12.37 4.84 3.95
C ILE A 188 13.04 5.99 4.70
N ASP A 189 14.35 5.88 4.95
CA ASP A 189 15.17 7.00 5.38
C ASP A 189 15.84 7.64 4.16
N VAL A 190 15.68 8.95 4.02
CA VAL A 190 16.20 9.71 2.88
C VAL A 190 17.28 10.67 3.37
N VAL A 191 18.50 10.44 2.92
CA VAL A 191 19.67 11.26 3.19
C VAL A 191 20.25 11.73 1.85
N ASP A 192 20.47 13.02 1.70
CA ASP A 192 21.03 13.63 0.48
C ASP A 192 20.33 13.19 -0.82
N GLY A 193 18.99 13.09 -0.79
CA GLY A 193 18.18 12.68 -1.92
C GLY A 193 18.22 11.19 -2.26
N LYS A 194 18.87 10.37 -1.42
CA LYS A 194 18.92 8.91 -1.60
C LYS A 194 18.12 8.22 -0.50
N GLY A 195 17.12 7.44 -0.90
CA GLY A 195 16.30 6.62 0.00
C GLY A 195 16.97 5.29 0.32
N THR A 196 16.82 4.86 1.56
CA THR A 196 17.21 3.52 2.04
C THR A 196 16.05 2.93 2.82
N LEU A 197 15.68 1.70 2.53
CA LEU A 197 14.63 1.00 3.26
C LEU A 197 15.18 0.55 4.63
N ILE A 198 14.63 1.08 5.72
CA ILE A 198 15.03 0.77 7.09
C ILE A 198 13.97 0.01 7.89
N GLY A 199 12.78 -0.14 7.34
CA GLY A 199 11.70 -0.97 7.87
C GLY A 199 10.92 -1.56 6.70
N ASP A 200 10.76 -2.89 6.69
CA ASP A 200 10.09 -3.60 5.60
C ASP A 200 8.96 -4.45 6.19
N ASP A 201 7.73 -4.24 5.70
CA ASP A 201 6.50 -4.93 6.10
C ASP A 201 6.32 -5.09 7.64
N LEU A 202 6.66 -4.05 8.39
CA LEU A 202 6.53 -4.05 9.85
C LEU A 202 5.05 -4.10 10.24
N ILE A 203 4.66 -5.10 11.05
CA ILE A 203 3.34 -5.17 11.66
C ILE A 203 3.44 -5.02 13.17
N TYR A 204 2.51 -4.27 13.74
CA TYR A 204 2.51 -3.90 15.16
C TYR A 204 1.41 -4.63 15.96
N TYR A 205 0.75 -5.59 15.34
CA TYR A 205 -0.30 -6.43 15.94
C TYR A 205 0.10 -7.90 15.87
N ASP A 206 -0.61 -8.75 16.60
CA ASP A 206 -0.34 -10.19 16.60
C ASP A 206 -0.53 -10.78 15.19
N LYS A 207 0.48 -11.51 14.69
CA LYS A 207 0.48 -12.15 13.36
C LYS A 207 -0.72 -13.07 13.13
N THR A 208 -1.29 -13.64 14.18
CA THR A 208 -2.50 -14.46 14.09
C THR A 208 -3.73 -13.67 13.63
N LEU A 209 -3.70 -12.35 13.73
CA LEU A 209 -4.72 -11.46 13.22
C LEU A 209 -4.51 -11.12 11.74
N ALA A 210 -3.35 -11.40 11.17
CA ALA A 210 -3.11 -11.18 9.74
C ALA A 210 -3.93 -12.19 8.94
N VAL A 211 -4.77 -11.67 8.01
CA VAL A 211 -5.44 -12.50 7.01
C VAL A 211 -4.84 -12.15 5.66
N ASN A 212 -4.13 -13.10 5.09
CA ASN A 212 -3.65 -12.97 3.72
C ASN A 212 -4.34 -14.04 2.85
N PRO A 213 -5.49 -13.73 2.24
CA PRO A 213 -6.18 -14.65 1.34
C PRO A 213 -5.44 -14.83 0.00
N TYR A 214 -4.43 -13.99 -0.26
CA TYR A 214 -3.67 -13.94 -1.51
C TYR A 214 -2.52 -14.94 -1.50
N THR A 215 -2.81 -16.22 -1.35
CA THR A 215 -1.83 -17.29 -1.61
C THR A 215 -1.85 -17.64 -3.09
N PRO A 216 -0.69 -17.78 -3.75
CA PRO A 216 -0.62 -18.24 -5.15
C PRO A 216 -1.41 -19.53 -5.33
N ILE A 217 -2.15 -19.62 -6.45
CA ILE A 217 -2.97 -20.76 -6.83
C ILE A 217 -2.07 -21.90 -7.34
#